data_ef9e69b556f1c36fa7029afb572e73a2
#
_entry.id   ef9e69b556f1c36fa7029afb572e73a2
#
_cell.length_a   1.000
_cell.length_b   1.000
_cell.length_c   1.000
_cell.angle_alpha   90.00
_cell.angle_beta   90.00
_cell.angle_gamma   90.00
#
_symmetry.space_group_name_H-M   'P 1'
#
loop_
_entity.id
_entity.type
_entity.pdbx_description
1 polymer ?
#
loop_
_entity_poly.entity_id
_entity_poly.type
_entity_poly.pdbx_seq_one_letter_code
_entity_poly.pdbx_strand_id
1 'polypeptide(L)'
;MRNLTRRSLLLATGGAIGWYGAGLFRADLPVLDGTAPLPDATPPGMLNDASGLSATPINRHITLTQAPDDSLIDALRAEMASARAEGRAFNIGAARHSMGGQAIPRDGVAVTFDNGLVEPDSAAMTYRAHAGARWSQVIAALDALGFSPKVMQSNNDFGTAATFSVNAHGWPVPFGPMGSTVRSVRMVMPSGDLITASRTENAEIFKLAMGGYGLIGAVVDLEIEMVPNTRLIPTFEVLPAETFATAFRKAVDDPAVTMAYGRLNVERATFFRHALLITYREDA
;
A
#
# COMPACT_ATOMS: atom_id res chain seq x y z
N MET A 1 -46.95 -54.79 -8.77
CA MET A 1 -46.78 -53.38 -8.51
C MET A 1 -46.55 -53.19 -7.01
N ARG A 2 -45.54 -52.94 -6.50
CA ARG A 2 -44.18 -53.30 -6.48
C ARG A 2 -43.28 -52.30 -5.84
N ASN A 3 -42.63 -52.67 -4.89
CA ASN A 3 -41.47 -52.31 -4.09
C ASN A 3 -40.59 -51.12 -4.55
N LEU A 4 -40.91 -50.47 -5.65
CA LEU A 4 -40.25 -49.25 -6.14
C LEU A 4 -40.68 -47.99 -5.39
N THR A 5 -41.88 -47.92 -4.86
CA THR A 5 -42.47 -46.74 -4.23
C THR A 5 -41.84 -46.39 -2.87
N ARG A 6 -41.42 -47.40 -2.08
CA ARG A 6 -40.90 -47.16 -0.74
C ARG A 6 -39.47 -46.65 -0.75
N ARG A 7 -38.61 -47.08 -1.67
CA ARG A 7 -37.24 -46.60 -1.85
C ARG A 7 -37.22 -45.22 -2.49
N SER A 8 -38.08 -44.98 -3.45
CA SER A 8 -38.20 -43.65 -4.09
C SER A 8 -38.76 -42.61 -3.14
N LEU A 9 -39.68 -42.97 -2.25
CA LEU A 9 -40.22 -42.07 -1.22
C LEU A 9 -39.15 -41.75 -0.15
N LEU A 10 -38.35 -42.74 0.28
CA LEU A 10 -37.26 -42.54 1.24
C LEU A 10 -36.12 -41.71 0.67
N LEU A 11 -35.81 -41.85 -0.61
CA LEU A 11 -34.81 -40.99 -1.30
C LEU A 11 -35.32 -39.56 -1.50
N ALA A 12 -36.61 -39.39 -1.84
CA ALA A 12 -37.20 -38.07 -2.00
C ALA A 12 -37.36 -37.35 -0.67
N THR A 13 -37.79 -38.03 0.40
CA THR A 13 -37.84 -37.41 1.75
C THR A 13 -36.47 -37.17 2.35
N GLY A 14 -35.52 -38.10 2.18
CA GLY A 14 -34.13 -37.90 2.62
C GLY A 14 -33.46 -36.76 1.88
N GLY A 15 -33.69 -36.62 0.57
CA GLY A 15 -33.20 -35.50 -0.25
C GLY A 15 -33.85 -34.18 0.14
N ALA A 16 -35.16 -34.13 0.41
CA ALA A 16 -35.86 -32.93 0.83
C ALA A 16 -35.43 -32.48 2.26
N ILE A 17 -35.30 -33.43 3.19
CA ILE A 17 -34.82 -33.14 4.56
C ILE A 17 -33.36 -32.72 4.55
N GLY A 18 -32.52 -33.34 3.70
CA GLY A 18 -31.13 -32.95 3.51
C GLY A 18 -31.00 -31.53 2.91
N TRP A 19 -31.84 -31.22 1.94
CA TRP A 19 -31.87 -29.89 1.30
C TRP A 19 -32.38 -28.81 2.28
N TYR A 20 -33.47 -29.04 3.00
CA TYR A 20 -33.99 -28.11 4.01
C TYR A 20 -33.08 -28.03 5.23
N GLY A 21 -32.56 -29.18 5.70
CA GLY A 21 -31.60 -29.19 6.82
C GLY A 21 -30.30 -28.49 6.49
N ALA A 22 -29.76 -28.64 5.27
CA ALA A 22 -28.57 -27.89 4.84
C ALA A 22 -28.83 -26.39 4.74
N GLY A 23 -30.07 -25.96 4.48
CA GLY A 23 -30.47 -24.55 4.54
C GLY A 23 -30.51 -23.99 5.97
N LEU A 24 -30.93 -24.79 6.95
CA LEU A 24 -31.00 -24.41 8.36
C LEU A 24 -29.63 -24.36 9.06
N PHE A 25 -28.66 -25.10 8.53
CA PHE A 25 -27.25 -25.09 9.02
C PHE A 25 -26.30 -24.28 8.15
N ARG A 26 -26.76 -23.65 7.09
CA ARG A 26 -26.03 -22.55 6.49
C ARG A 26 -26.15 -21.39 7.48
N ALA A 27 -25.15 -21.21 8.33
CA ALA A 27 -24.87 -19.90 8.82
C ALA A 27 -24.87 -19.01 7.57
N ASP A 28 -25.66 -17.93 7.58
CA ASP A 28 -25.56 -16.87 6.58
C ASP A 28 -24.13 -16.36 6.64
N LEU A 29 -23.26 -17.03 5.89
CA LEU A 29 -21.98 -16.42 5.56
C LEU A 29 -22.40 -15.15 4.83
N PRO A 30 -21.92 -13.98 5.27
CA PRO A 30 -22.14 -12.76 4.49
C PRO A 30 -21.69 -13.12 3.08
N VAL A 31 -22.63 -13.08 2.15
CA VAL A 31 -22.37 -13.37 0.74
C VAL A 31 -21.41 -12.28 0.33
N LEU A 32 -20.13 -12.63 0.19
CA LEU A 32 -19.15 -11.81 -0.50
C LEU A 32 -19.43 -11.94 -2.00
N ASP A 33 -20.63 -11.53 -2.40
CA ASP A 33 -21.09 -11.58 -3.80
C ASP A 33 -20.51 -10.42 -4.64
N GLY A 34 -19.60 -9.62 -4.06
CA GLY A 34 -19.05 -8.44 -4.72
C GLY A 34 -20.07 -7.31 -4.88
N THR A 35 -21.26 -7.46 -4.33
CA THR A 35 -22.35 -6.47 -4.38
C THR A 35 -22.48 -5.70 -3.07
N ALA A 36 -21.43 -5.67 -2.22
CA ALA A 36 -21.43 -4.72 -1.12
C ALA A 36 -21.72 -3.33 -1.74
N PRO A 37 -22.72 -2.61 -1.24
CA PRO A 37 -23.04 -1.29 -1.78
C PRO A 37 -21.74 -0.46 -1.75
N LEU A 38 -21.40 0.15 -2.87
CA LEU A 38 -20.29 1.11 -2.91
C LEU A 38 -20.54 2.12 -1.78
N PRO A 39 -19.50 2.54 -1.06
CA PRO A 39 -19.65 3.57 -0.05
C PRO A 39 -20.38 4.76 -0.64
N ASP A 40 -21.30 5.35 0.10
CA ASP A 40 -21.98 6.55 -0.33
C ASP A 40 -20.98 7.61 -0.79
N ALA A 41 -21.35 8.42 -1.75
CA ALA A 41 -20.49 9.52 -2.21
C ALA A 41 -20.08 10.37 -1.00
N THR A 42 -18.80 10.71 -0.91
CA THR A 42 -18.28 11.54 0.18
C THR A 42 -19.04 12.85 0.23
N PRO A 43 -19.67 13.22 1.37
CA PRO A 43 -20.46 14.44 1.48
C PRO A 43 -19.64 15.70 1.17
N PRO A 44 -20.28 16.78 0.69
CA PRO A 44 -19.61 18.08 0.50
C PRO A 44 -18.92 18.55 1.79
N GLY A 45 -17.71 19.12 1.68
CA GLY A 45 -16.92 19.58 2.83
C GLY A 45 -16.23 18.46 3.60
N MET A 46 -16.29 17.23 3.13
CA MET A 46 -15.55 16.10 3.68
C MET A 46 -14.55 15.55 2.66
N LEU A 47 -13.52 14.91 3.16
CA LEU A 47 -12.57 14.12 2.39
C LEU A 47 -12.57 12.68 2.92
N ASN A 48 -12.43 11.72 2.03
CA ASN A 48 -12.35 10.31 2.41
C ASN A 48 -10.98 9.73 2.05
N ASP A 49 -10.65 8.60 2.65
CA ASP A 49 -9.55 7.76 2.20
C ASP A 49 -10.03 6.72 1.16
N ALA A 50 -9.11 5.92 0.65
CA ALA A 50 -9.40 4.92 -0.38
C ALA A 50 -10.37 3.82 0.07
N SER A 51 -10.62 3.66 1.39
CA SER A 51 -11.61 2.71 1.89
C SER A 51 -13.05 3.17 1.69
N GLY A 52 -13.26 4.49 1.53
CA GLY A 52 -14.59 5.10 1.51
C GLY A 52 -15.31 5.13 2.86
N LEU A 53 -14.67 4.67 3.94
CA LEU A 53 -15.29 4.50 5.25
C LEU A 53 -14.88 5.57 6.28
N SER A 54 -14.00 6.51 5.89
CA SER A 54 -13.38 7.47 6.80
C SER A 54 -13.70 8.92 6.45
N ALA A 55 -14.94 9.20 6.00
CA ALA A 55 -15.37 10.55 5.67
C ALA A 55 -15.08 11.51 6.83
N THR A 56 -14.20 12.48 6.60
CA THR A 56 -13.69 13.40 7.62
C THR A 56 -13.94 14.83 7.18
N PRO A 57 -14.55 15.69 8.01
CA PRO A 57 -14.73 17.10 7.69
C PRO A 57 -13.38 17.79 7.54
N ILE A 58 -13.25 18.63 6.51
CA ILE A 58 -12.06 19.42 6.23
C ILE A 58 -12.44 20.88 6.04
N ASN A 59 -11.51 21.78 6.31
CA ASN A 59 -11.71 23.21 6.04
C ASN A 59 -11.60 23.48 4.54
N ARG A 60 -10.52 22.98 3.90
CA ARG A 60 -10.34 23.05 2.45
C ARG A 60 -9.51 21.90 1.91
N HIS A 61 -9.74 21.56 0.64
CA HIS A 61 -8.98 20.57 -0.11
C HIS A 61 -8.35 21.25 -1.32
N ILE A 62 -7.06 21.07 -1.49
CA ILE A 62 -6.26 21.67 -2.55
C ILE A 62 -5.54 20.55 -3.30
N THR A 63 -5.61 20.57 -4.63
CA THR A 63 -4.86 19.66 -5.49
C THR A 63 -3.70 20.43 -6.13
N LEU A 64 -2.49 19.96 -5.92
CA LEU A 64 -1.27 20.49 -6.52
C LEU A 64 -0.78 19.52 -7.60
N THR A 65 -0.65 20.04 -8.83
CA THR A 65 -0.31 19.26 -10.03
C THR A 65 1.03 19.64 -10.64
N GLN A 66 1.72 20.64 -10.05
CA GLN A 66 2.99 21.16 -10.54
C GLN A 66 4.08 20.09 -10.44
N ALA A 67 5.11 20.20 -11.31
CA ALA A 67 6.36 19.48 -11.16
C ALA A 67 7.06 19.86 -9.84
N PRO A 68 8.04 19.07 -9.34
CA PRO A 68 8.70 19.33 -8.07
C PRO A 68 9.76 20.44 -8.19
N ASP A 69 9.36 21.59 -8.73
CA ASP A 69 10.12 22.80 -8.95
C ASP A 69 9.70 23.92 -7.98
N ASP A 70 10.20 25.13 -8.21
CA ASP A 70 9.92 26.29 -7.37
C ASP A 70 8.41 26.61 -7.31
N SER A 71 7.65 26.35 -8.37
CA SER A 71 6.21 26.64 -8.41
C SER A 71 5.42 25.77 -7.43
N LEU A 72 5.76 24.48 -7.32
CA LEU A 72 5.18 23.58 -6.32
C LEU A 72 5.60 24.00 -4.92
N ILE A 73 6.90 24.30 -4.74
CA ILE A 73 7.47 24.66 -3.45
C ILE A 73 6.82 25.92 -2.91
N ASP A 74 6.65 26.95 -3.75
CA ASP A 74 6.03 28.22 -3.35
C ASP A 74 4.53 28.05 -3.06
N ALA A 75 3.81 27.28 -3.86
CA ALA A 75 2.41 26.96 -3.58
C ALA A 75 2.27 26.22 -2.24
N LEU A 76 3.15 25.27 -1.97
CA LEU A 76 3.16 24.50 -0.73
C LEU A 76 3.46 25.38 0.49
N ARG A 77 4.47 26.26 0.37
CA ARG A 77 4.81 27.26 1.40
C ARG A 77 3.64 28.18 1.72
N ALA A 78 2.96 28.68 0.68
CA ALA A 78 1.80 29.56 0.85
C ALA A 78 0.67 28.86 1.62
N GLU A 79 0.35 27.61 1.27
CA GLU A 79 -0.69 26.85 1.95
C GLU A 79 -0.32 26.47 3.38
N MET A 80 0.93 26.11 3.63
CA MET A 80 1.44 25.84 4.99
C MET A 80 1.40 27.11 5.86
N ALA A 81 1.78 28.26 5.31
CA ALA A 81 1.72 29.54 6.01
C ALA A 81 0.29 29.96 6.32
N SER A 82 -0.63 29.79 5.36
CA SER A 82 -2.06 30.06 5.54
C SER A 82 -2.67 29.17 6.63
N ALA A 83 -2.42 27.85 6.56
CA ALA A 83 -2.92 26.91 7.55
C ALA A 83 -2.41 27.28 8.98
N ARG A 84 -1.13 27.66 9.09
CA ARG A 84 -0.54 28.11 10.35
C ARG A 84 -1.22 29.39 10.87
N ALA A 85 -1.41 30.39 10.01
CA ALA A 85 -2.07 31.64 10.38
C ALA A 85 -3.51 31.42 10.86
N GLU A 86 -4.18 30.42 10.30
CA GLU A 86 -5.53 30.01 10.69
C GLU A 86 -5.58 29.07 11.90
N GLY A 87 -4.41 28.65 12.43
CA GLY A 87 -4.33 27.68 13.52
C GLY A 87 -4.84 26.28 13.14
N ARG A 88 -4.74 25.90 11.86
CA ARG A 88 -5.28 24.64 11.34
C ARG A 88 -4.20 23.60 11.11
N ALA A 89 -4.59 22.33 11.31
CA ALA A 89 -3.78 21.20 10.90
C ALA A 89 -3.62 21.18 9.37
N PHE A 90 -2.45 20.74 8.91
CA PHE A 90 -2.10 20.61 7.50
C PHE A 90 -1.58 19.22 7.23
N ASN A 91 -2.07 18.58 6.17
CA ASN A 91 -1.57 17.26 5.76
C ASN A 91 -1.58 17.10 4.23
N ILE A 92 -0.56 16.38 3.74
CA ILE A 92 -0.43 16.04 2.32
C ILE A 92 -0.75 14.55 2.13
N GLY A 93 -1.44 14.25 1.04
CA GLY A 93 -1.69 12.90 0.60
C GLY A 93 -1.55 12.77 -0.91
N ALA A 94 -1.41 11.54 -1.38
CA ALA A 94 -1.60 11.16 -2.79
C ALA A 94 -2.88 10.31 -2.89
N ALA A 95 -2.75 8.97 -2.92
CA ALA A 95 -3.89 8.06 -3.03
C ALA A 95 -4.67 7.84 -1.72
N ARG A 96 -4.17 8.27 -0.58
CA ARG A 96 -4.79 8.14 0.77
C ARG A 96 -5.28 6.72 1.12
N HIS A 97 -4.43 5.73 0.96
CA HIS A 97 -4.74 4.35 1.37
C HIS A 97 -4.58 4.10 2.87
N SER A 98 -4.86 5.08 3.70
CA SER A 98 -4.67 5.00 5.15
C SER A 98 -5.76 4.23 5.89
N MET A 99 -6.86 3.86 5.25
CA MET A 99 -7.94 3.00 5.75
C MET A 99 -8.43 3.27 7.20
N GLY A 100 -8.42 4.52 7.61
CA GLY A 100 -8.81 4.97 8.96
C GLY A 100 -8.72 6.48 9.07
N GLY A 101 -8.59 7.17 7.94
CA GLY A 101 -8.57 8.63 7.87
C GLY A 101 -7.30 9.29 8.40
N GLN A 102 -6.22 8.52 8.71
CA GLN A 102 -5.00 9.07 9.32
C GLN A 102 -4.32 10.15 8.46
N ALA A 103 -4.49 10.10 7.13
CA ALA A 103 -3.96 11.08 6.19
C ALA A 103 -4.95 12.23 5.88
N ILE A 104 -5.95 12.46 6.73
CA ILE A 104 -6.95 13.51 6.53
C ILE A 104 -6.98 14.41 7.78
N PRO A 105 -6.61 15.69 7.67
CA PRO A 105 -6.60 16.62 8.79
C PRO A 105 -8.04 17.08 9.09
N ARG A 106 -8.62 16.58 10.19
CA ARG A 106 -9.97 17.01 10.61
C ARG A 106 -10.03 18.52 10.79
N ASP A 107 -11.02 19.15 10.14
CA ASP A 107 -11.24 20.62 10.13
C ASP A 107 -10.00 21.41 9.66
N GLY A 108 -9.06 20.72 9.01
CA GLY A 108 -7.78 21.25 8.56
C GLY A 108 -7.69 21.46 7.07
N VAL A 109 -6.48 21.72 6.60
CA VAL A 109 -6.13 21.88 5.19
C VAL A 109 -5.56 20.60 4.65
N ALA A 110 -6.28 19.96 3.75
CA ALA A 110 -5.84 18.75 3.05
C ALA A 110 -5.26 19.12 1.69
N VAL A 111 -4.02 18.72 1.42
CA VAL A 111 -3.38 18.87 0.11
C VAL A 111 -3.26 17.50 -0.55
N THR A 112 -3.63 17.40 -1.83
CA THR A 112 -3.34 16.24 -2.67
C THR A 112 -2.26 16.61 -3.67
N PHE A 113 -1.18 15.85 -3.70
CA PHE A 113 -0.26 15.85 -4.82
C PHE A 113 -0.81 14.93 -5.92
N ASP A 114 -1.08 15.51 -7.07
CA ASP A 114 -1.57 14.79 -8.26
C ASP A 114 -0.61 15.02 -9.43
N ASN A 115 0.58 14.46 -9.30
CA ASN A 115 1.61 14.48 -10.33
C ASN A 115 2.39 13.15 -10.28
N GLY A 116 2.46 12.48 -11.43
CA GLY A 116 3.08 11.17 -11.59
C GLY A 116 4.49 11.21 -12.16
N LEU A 117 5.19 12.35 -12.12
CA LEU A 117 6.55 12.49 -12.67
C LEU A 117 7.50 11.48 -12.03
N VAL A 118 8.17 10.71 -12.89
CA VAL A 118 9.25 9.78 -12.54
C VAL A 118 10.36 9.97 -13.54
N GLU A 119 11.57 10.23 -13.05
CA GLU A 119 12.77 10.51 -13.83
C GLU A 119 13.83 9.46 -13.55
N PRO A 120 13.96 8.39 -14.38
CA PRO A 120 14.98 7.37 -14.21
C PRO A 120 16.38 7.89 -14.57
N ASP A 121 17.38 7.51 -13.76
CA ASP A 121 18.81 7.65 -14.05
C ASP A 121 19.45 6.27 -14.10
N SER A 122 19.57 5.72 -15.29
CA SER A 122 20.14 4.38 -15.52
C SER A 122 21.64 4.31 -15.18
N ALA A 123 22.36 5.42 -15.24
CA ALA A 123 23.78 5.44 -14.90
C ALA A 123 24.00 5.39 -13.38
N ALA A 124 23.14 6.06 -12.62
CA ALA A 124 23.18 6.06 -11.15
C ALA A 124 22.43 4.87 -10.53
N MET A 125 21.70 4.10 -11.33
CA MET A 125 20.77 3.03 -10.87
C MET A 125 19.76 3.56 -9.85
N THR A 126 19.21 4.75 -10.15
CA THR A 126 18.18 5.41 -9.33
C THR A 126 17.10 6.00 -10.21
N TYR A 127 16.03 6.42 -9.56
CA TYR A 127 15.02 7.28 -10.16
C TYR A 127 14.58 8.33 -9.14
N ARG A 128 14.19 9.50 -9.64
CA ARG A 128 13.55 10.53 -8.86
C ARG A 128 12.05 10.46 -9.10
N ALA A 129 11.27 10.34 -8.04
CA ALA A 129 9.83 10.31 -8.11
C ALA A 129 9.22 11.52 -7.38
N HIS A 130 8.27 12.21 -8.02
CA HIS A 130 7.42 13.19 -7.36
C HIS A 130 6.68 12.55 -6.18
N ALA A 131 6.47 13.29 -5.10
CA ALA A 131 5.82 12.75 -3.89
C ALA A 131 4.39 12.25 -4.12
N GLY A 132 3.70 12.75 -5.14
CA GLY A 132 2.39 12.29 -5.58
C GLY A 132 2.41 11.06 -6.50
N ALA A 133 3.58 10.67 -7.02
CA ALA A 133 3.69 9.53 -7.93
C ALA A 133 3.26 8.23 -7.26
N ARG A 134 2.49 7.43 -7.99
CA ARG A 134 2.04 6.11 -7.56
C ARG A 134 2.97 5.03 -8.09
N TRP A 135 2.99 3.87 -7.43
CA TRP A 135 3.81 2.75 -7.87
C TRP A 135 3.49 2.30 -9.31
N SER A 136 2.23 2.40 -9.75
CA SER A 136 1.85 2.11 -11.14
C SER A 136 2.58 3.00 -12.16
N GLN A 137 2.79 4.28 -11.82
CA GLN A 137 3.52 5.23 -12.66
C GLN A 137 5.02 4.96 -12.62
N VAL A 138 5.56 4.62 -11.45
CA VAL A 138 6.97 4.19 -11.31
C VAL A 138 7.23 2.94 -12.14
N ILE A 139 6.38 1.91 -12.01
CA ILE A 139 6.52 0.67 -12.80
C ILE A 139 6.52 0.99 -14.30
N ALA A 140 5.54 1.77 -14.77
CA ALA A 140 5.45 2.11 -16.20
C ALA A 140 6.69 2.86 -16.72
N ALA A 141 7.26 3.77 -15.92
CA ALA A 141 8.45 4.52 -16.31
C ALA A 141 9.72 3.66 -16.33
N LEU A 142 9.88 2.76 -15.35
CA LEU A 142 11.07 1.93 -15.23
C LEU A 142 11.05 0.72 -16.17
N ASP A 143 9.92 0.04 -16.32
CA ASP A 143 9.76 -1.15 -17.15
C ASP A 143 10.09 -0.86 -18.62
N ALA A 144 9.70 0.32 -19.12
CA ALA A 144 10.04 0.78 -20.47
C ALA A 144 11.57 0.85 -20.74
N LEU A 145 12.37 0.92 -19.67
CA LEU A 145 13.84 0.97 -19.74
C LEU A 145 14.50 -0.34 -19.28
N GLY A 146 13.73 -1.36 -18.94
CA GLY A 146 14.21 -2.64 -18.44
C GLY A 146 14.61 -2.63 -16.96
N PHE A 147 13.99 -1.76 -16.15
CA PHE A 147 14.25 -1.66 -14.72
C PHE A 147 12.98 -1.88 -13.88
N SER A 148 13.20 -2.14 -12.60
CA SER A 148 12.16 -2.26 -11.57
C SER A 148 12.55 -1.48 -10.31
N PRO A 149 11.58 -1.00 -9.49
CA PRO A 149 11.90 -0.50 -8.17
C PRO A 149 12.51 -1.65 -7.33
N LYS A 150 13.56 -1.35 -6.58
CA LYS A 150 14.26 -2.35 -5.75
C LYS A 150 13.38 -2.88 -4.63
N VAL A 151 12.59 -2.02 -3.99
CA VAL A 151 11.52 -2.37 -3.03
C VAL A 151 10.30 -1.51 -3.32
N MET A 152 9.14 -2.12 -3.37
CA MET A 152 7.86 -1.42 -3.50
C MET A 152 6.77 -2.08 -2.66
N GLN A 153 5.67 -1.37 -2.43
CA GLN A 153 4.45 -1.92 -1.86
C GLN A 153 3.74 -2.85 -2.85
N SER A 154 3.04 -3.85 -2.32
CA SER A 154 2.31 -4.82 -3.14
C SER A 154 1.12 -4.22 -3.91
N ASN A 155 0.53 -3.14 -3.42
CA ASN A 155 -0.53 -2.41 -4.12
C ASN A 155 0.08 -1.26 -4.92
N ASN A 156 -0.06 -1.32 -6.24
CA ASN A 156 0.53 -0.36 -7.17
C ASN A 156 -0.18 1.01 -7.22
N ASP A 157 -1.32 1.18 -6.55
CA ASP A 157 -2.01 2.46 -6.42
C ASP A 157 -1.52 3.31 -5.24
N PHE A 158 -0.65 2.78 -4.38
CA PHE A 158 -0.07 3.55 -3.27
C PHE A 158 0.91 4.62 -3.78
N GLY A 159 0.92 5.78 -3.11
CA GLY A 159 1.90 6.83 -3.38
C GLY A 159 3.29 6.50 -2.85
N THR A 160 4.33 6.87 -3.59
CA THR A 160 5.73 6.61 -3.23
C THR A 160 6.15 7.30 -1.94
N ALA A 161 5.86 8.59 -1.79
CA ALA A 161 6.17 9.33 -0.57
C ALA A 161 5.34 8.86 0.63
N ALA A 162 4.08 8.45 0.43
CA ALA A 162 3.27 7.84 1.47
C ALA A 162 3.88 6.52 1.95
N THR A 163 4.38 5.68 1.01
CA THR A 163 5.07 4.43 1.32
C THR A 163 6.34 4.66 2.15
N PHE A 164 7.12 5.70 1.84
CA PHE A 164 8.29 6.13 2.63
C PHE A 164 7.87 6.66 4.01
N SER A 165 6.82 7.50 4.05
CA SER A 165 6.33 8.12 5.29
C SER A 165 5.77 7.14 6.31
N VAL A 166 5.34 5.95 5.88
CA VAL A 166 4.97 4.83 6.78
C VAL A 166 6.07 3.78 6.88
N ASN A 167 7.15 3.93 6.12
CA ASN A 167 8.23 2.96 5.96
C ASN A 167 7.69 1.54 5.70
N ALA A 168 6.82 1.42 4.73
CA ALA A 168 6.15 0.15 4.43
C ALA A 168 7.13 -0.89 3.91
N HIS A 169 6.91 -2.15 4.30
CA HIS A 169 7.66 -3.27 3.76
C HIS A 169 7.23 -3.61 2.33
N GLY A 170 8.12 -4.19 1.57
CA GLY A 170 7.84 -4.92 0.34
C GLY A 170 8.10 -6.42 0.52
N TRP A 171 8.16 -7.16 -0.60
CA TRP A 171 8.47 -8.59 -0.60
C TRP A 171 9.91 -8.94 -0.99
N PRO A 172 10.68 -8.05 -1.66
CA PRO A 172 12.08 -8.36 -2.00
C PRO A 172 12.92 -8.68 -0.77
N VAL A 173 13.68 -9.74 -0.83
CA VAL A 173 14.61 -10.17 0.20
C VAL A 173 16.04 -10.12 -0.36
N PRO A 174 17.04 -9.82 0.45
CA PRO A 174 17.03 -9.59 1.90
C PRO A 174 16.78 -8.12 2.32
N PHE A 175 16.11 -7.34 1.47
CA PHE A 175 15.94 -5.90 1.71
C PHE A 175 14.96 -5.60 2.85
N GLY A 176 15.25 -4.52 3.57
CA GLY A 176 14.35 -3.95 4.57
C GLY A 176 13.16 -3.21 3.94
N PRO A 177 12.35 -2.50 4.76
CA PRO A 177 11.26 -1.65 4.27
C PRO A 177 11.75 -0.59 3.26
N MET A 178 10.80 0.10 2.62
CA MET A 178 11.08 1.03 1.52
C MET A 178 12.19 2.05 1.83
N GLY A 179 12.26 2.57 3.05
CA GLY A 179 13.31 3.50 3.46
C GLY A 179 14.73 2.96 3.29
N SER A 180 14.92 1.63 3.20
CA SER A 180 16.22 1.03 2.92
C SER A 180 16.76 1.38 1.54
N THR A 181 15.88 1.65 0.57
CA THR A 181 16.19 1.93 -0.84
C THR A 181 16.09 3.41 -1.23
N VAL A 182 15.56 4.27 -0.35
CA VAL A 182 15.52 5.71 -0.56
C VAL A 182 16.87 6.30 -0.24
N ARG A 183 17.50 6.97 -1.20
CA ARG A 183 18.80 7.67 -1.04
C ARG A 183 18.65 9.01 -0.39
N SER A 184 17.71 9.81 -0.90
CA SER A 184 17.45 11.15 -0.40
C SER A 184 15.98 11.54 -0.61
N VAL A 185 15.54 12.54 0.14
CA VAL A 185 14.25 13.19 -0.05
C VAL A 185 14.46 14.70 -0.04
N ARG A 186 13.73 15.43 -0.90
CA ARG A 186 13.55 16.87 -0.71
C ARG A 186 12.26 17.12 0.03
N MET A 187 12.29 18.03 0.99
CA MET A 187 11.10 18.34 1.78
C MET A 187 11.05 19.81 2.19
N VAL A 188 9.83 20.35 2.24
CA VAL A 188 9.55 21.65 2.82
C VAL A 188 9.24 21.46 4.30
N MET A 189 10.05 22.13 5.13
CA MET A 189 9.93 22.09 6.58
C MET A 189 8.79 22.99 7.06
N PRO A 190 8.29 22.81 8.29
CA PRO A 190 7.30 23.71 8.87
C PRO A 190 7.74 25.19 8.91
N SER A 191 9.03 25.50 8.89
CA SER A 191 9.56 26.85 8.74
C SER A 191 9.35 27.46 7.36
N GLY A 192 9.11 26.64 6.33
CA GLY A 192 9.10 27.01 4.91
C GLY A 192 10.43 26.73 4.20
N ASP A 193 11.45 26.27 4.90
CA ASP A 193 12.74 25.95 4.30
C ASP A 193 12.63 24.67 3.45
N LEU A 194 13.18 24.72 2.24
CA LEU A 194 13.40 23.52 1.43
C LEU A 194 14.74 22.91 1.82
N ILE A 195 14.73 21.64 2.22
CA ILE A 195 15.94 20.90 2.55
C ILE A 195 16.04 19.61 1.76
N THR A 196 17.26 19.13 1.57
CA THR A 196 17.57 17.75 1.21
C THR A 196 17.90 16.98 2.48
N ALA A 197 17.31 15.81 2.65
CA ALA A 197 17.61 14.91 3.76
C ALA A 197 18.00 13.52 3.24
N SER A 198 19.07 12.98 3.79
CA SER A 198 19.64 11.67 3.41
C SER A 198 20.30 11.02 4.63
N ARG A 199 20.98 9.89 4.43
CA ARG A 199 21.75 9.26 5.52
C ARG A 199 22.98 10.07 5.95
N THR A 200 23.45 11.02 5.13
CA THR A 200 24.67 11.82 5.36
C THR A 200 24.38 13.32 5.44
N GLU A 201 23.24 13.79 4.93
CA GLU A 201 22.83 15.18 4.97
C GLU A 201 21.49 15.29 5.71
N ASN A 202 21.38 16.18 6.70
CA ASN A 202 20.18 16.27 7.56
C ASN A 202 19.71 14.89 8.05
N ALA A 203 20.65 14.05 8.47
CA ALA A 203 20.44 12.61 8.70
C ALA A 203 19.40 12.30 9.80
N GLU A 204 19.28 13.15 10.80
CA GLU A 204 18.26 13.03 11.84
C GLU A 204 16.86 13.26 11.26
N ILE A 205 16.70 14.30 10.45
CA ILE A 205 15.43 14.60 9.76
C ILE A 205 15.04 13.45 8.83
N PHE A 206 16.01 12.90 8.09
CA PHE A 206 15.77 11.74 7.23
C PHE A 206 15.23 10.54 8.01
N LYS A 207 15.82 10.23 9.18
CA LYS A 207 15.38 9.15 10.05
C LYS A 207 13.98 9.37 10.62
N LEU A 208 13.68 10.63 10.99
CA LEU A 208 12.38 11.01 11.53
C LEU A 208 11.29 11.06 10.44
N ALA A 209 11.63 11.43 9.21
CA ALA A 209 10.70 11.44 8.08
C ALA A 209 10.34 10.01 7.61
N MET A 210 11.31 9.10 7.65
CA MET A 210 11.13 7.69 7.33
C MET A 210 10.30 6.98 8.41
N GLY A 211 9.04 6.70 8.11
CA GLY A 211 8.07 6.18 9.08
C GLY A 211 7.45 7.26 9.99
N GLY A 212 7.69 8.54 9.72
CA GLY A 212 7.21 9.68 10.52
C GLY A 212 5.80 10.18 10.16
N TYR A 213 5.08 9.47 9.30
CA TYR A 213 3.69 9.77 8.91
C TYR A 213 3.45 11.19 8.37
N GLY A 214 4.50 11.83 7.81
CA GLY A 214 4.41 13.21 7.30
C GLY A 214 4.39 14.30 8.36
N LEU A 215 4.64 13.95 9.63
CA LEU A 215 4.59 14.91 10.76
C LEU A 215 5.80 15.85 10.82
N ILE A 216 6.88 15.53 10.11
CA ILE A 216 8.16 16.27 10.19
C ILE A 216 8.21 17.40 9.15
N GLY A 217 7.60 17.20 8.00
CA GLY A 217 7.60 18.13 6.89
C GLY A 217 6.94 17.53 5.65
N ALA A 218 6.84 18.33 4.61
CA ALA A 218 6.19 18.00 3.36
C ALA A 218 7.21 17.45 2.36
N VAL A 219 7.22 16.14 2.10
CA VAL A 219 8.07 15.56 1.06
C VAL A 219 7.61 16.04 -0.31
N VAL A 220 8.56 16.53 -1.13
CA VAL A 220 8.33 17.03 -2.49
C VAL A 220 8.67 15.98 -3.53
N ASP A 221 9.81 15.33 -3.38
CA ASP A 221 10.27 14.19 -4.18
C ASP A 221 11.26 13.30 -3.43
N LEU A 222 11.52 12.13 -4.01
CA LEU A 222 12.42 11.13 -3.46
C LEU A 222 13.37 10.62 -4.55
N GLU A 223 14.63 10.41 -4.20
CA GLU A 223 15.59 9.64 -4.99
C GLU A 223 15.66 8.21 -4.45
N ILE A 224 15.37 7.24 -5.32
CA ILE A 224 15.12 5.85 -4.92
C ILE A 224 15.96 4.92 -5.80
N GLU A 225 16.46 3.83 -5.22
CA GLU A 225 17.22 2.81 -5.96
C GLU A 225 16.31 1.97 -6.84
N MET A 226 16.81 1.62 -8.04
CA MET A 226 16.18 0.66 -8.94
C MET A 226 17.15 -0.49 -9.25
N VAL A 227 16.62 -1.56 -9.81
CA VAL A 227 17.35 -2.76 -10.22
C VAL A 227 16.97 -3.13 -11.64
N PRO A 228 17.80 -3.89 -12.39
CA PRO A 228 17.37 -4.49 -13.65
C PRO A 228 16.09 -5.30 -13.47
N ASN A 229 15.18 -5.23 -14.43
CA ASN A 229 13.97 -6.01 -14.42
C ASN A 229 14.28 -7.47 -14.74
N THR A 230 13.76 -8.39 -13.95
CA THR A 230 13.95 -9.83 -14.12
C THR A 230 12.61 -10.55 -14.11
N ARG A 231 12.52 -11.65 -14.85
CA ARG A 231 11.37 -12.54 -14.78
C ARG A 231 11.49 -13.42 -13.56
N LEU A 232 10.42 -13.52 -12.78
CA LEU A 232 10.40 -14.27 -11.54
C LEU A 232 9.41 -15.44 -11.62
N ILE A 233 9.83 -16.60 -11.11
CA ILE A 233 8.98 -17.79 -11.00
C ILE A 233 8.56 -17.97 -9.54
N PRO A 234 7.24 -17.96 -9.23
CA PRO A 234 6.73 -18.20 -7.90
C PRO A 234 6.72 -19.68 -7.53
N THR A 235 6.96 -19.97 -6.26
CA THR A 235 6.75 -21.28 -5.63
C THR A 235 5.82 -21.12 -4.43
N PHE A 236 4.92 -22.07 -4.25
CA PHE A 236 3.89 -22.05 -3.21
C PHE A 236 4.05 -23.28 -2.32
N GLU A 237 4.14 -23.08 -1.00
CA GLU A 237 4.25 -24.17 -0.03
C GLU A 237 3.27 -23.93 1.13
N VAL A 238 2.39 -24.88 1.38
CA VAL A 238 1.48 -24.86 2.54
C VAL A 238 2.15 -25.58 3.71
N LEU A 239 2.30 -24.89 4.82
CA LEU A 239 3.02 -25.33 6.01
C LEU A 239 2.12 -25.26 7.25
N PRO A 240 2.34 -26.11 8.27
CA PRO A 240 1.84 -25.83 9.60
C PRO A 240 2.35 -24.46 10.09
N ALA A 241 1.47 -23.65 10.71
CA ALA A 241 1.82 -22.29 11.11
C ALA A 241 3.03 -22.23 12.06
N GLU A 242 3.19 -23.22 12.93
CA GLU A 242 4.31 -23.35 13.87
C GLU A 242 5.67 -23.52 13.19
N THR A 243 5.71 -24.07 11.97
CA THR A 243 6.96 -24.27 11.21
C THR A 243 7.29 -23.12 10.27
N PHE A 244 6.33 -22.22 10.03
CA PHE A 244 6.43 -21.14 9.04
C PHE A 244 7.64 -20.23 9.28
N ALA A 245 7.88 -19.79 10.51
CA ALA A 245 8.97 -18.86 10.81
C ALA A 245 10.35 -19.45 10.45
N THR A 246 10.54 -20.76 10.70
CA THR A 246 11.80 -21.47 10.36
C THR A 246 11.94 -21.59 8.84
N ALA A 247 10.88 -21.98 8.14
CA ALA A 247 10.88 -22.10 6.68
C ALA A 247 11.11 -20.74 6.00
N PHE A 248 10.43 -19.68 6.51
CA PHE A 248 10.59 -18.33 5.99
C PHE A 248 12.03 -17.81 6.17
N ARG A 249 12.62 -18.02 7.34
CA ARG A 249 14.05 -17.65 7.58
C ARG A 249 14.98 -18.36 6.60
N LYS A 250 14.79 -19.68 6.40
CA LYS A 250 15.57 -20.44 5.42
C LYS A 250 15.40 -19.89 4.00
N ALA A 251 14.19 -19.45 3.62
CA ALA A 251 13.95 -18.85 2.32
C ALA A 251 14.65 -17.48 2.18
N VAL A 252 14.65 -16.65 3.23
CA VAL A 252 15.33 -15.34 3.22
C VAL A 252 16.85 -15.49 3.15
N ASP A 253 17.40 -16.55 3.77
CA ASP A 253 18.84 -16.84 3.78
C ASP A 253 19.33 -17.50 2.48
N ASP A 254 18.42 -17.93 1.59
CA ASP A 254 18.75 -18.54 0.30
C ASP A 254 19.01 -17.43 -0.74
N PRO A 255 20.25 -17.27 -1.25
CA PRO A 255 20.61 -16.21 -2.20
C PRO A 255 19.89 -16.32 -3.56
N ALA A 256 19.29 -17.48 -3.88
CA ALA A 256 18.49 -17.66 -5.08
C ALA A 256 17.04 -17.16 -4.92
N VAL A 257 16.61 -16.82 -3.72
CA VAL A 257 15.28 -16.26 -3.46
C VAL A 257 15.35 -14.75 -3.51
N THR A 258 14.63 -14.14 -4.44
CA THR A 258 14.60 -12.69 -4.63
C THR A 258 13.41 -12.02 -3.95
N MET A 259 12.32 -12.76 -3.75
CA MET A 259 11.16 -12.31 -2.99
C MET A 259 10.60 -13.43 -2.14
N ALA A 260 10.13 -13.10 -0.94
CA ALA A 260 9.45 -14.03 -0.05
C ALA A 260 8.37 -13.32 0.77
N TYR A 261 7.21 -13.97 0.91
CA TYR A 261 6.20 -13.53 1.86
C TYR A 261 5.31 -14.70 2.27
N GLY A 262 4.50 -14.49 3.31
CA GLY A 262 3.58 -15.51 3.79
C GLY A 262 2.19 -14.98 4.07
N ARG A 263 1.24 -15.92 4.08
CA ARG A 263 -0.15 -15.66 4.46
C ARG A 263 -0.61 -16.72 5.45
N LEU A 264 -1.17 -16.29 6.57
CA LEU A 264 -1.84 -17.19 7.49
C LEU A 264 -3.21 -17.59 6.92
N ASN A 265 -3.61 -18.85 7.13
CA ASN A 265 -4.93 -19.32 6.78
C ASN A 265 -5.97 -18.68 7.72
N VAL A 266 -6.97 -18.02 7.14
CA VAL A 266 -8.09 -17.36 7.85
C VAL A 266 -9.42 -18.10 7.70
N GLU A 267 -9.42 -19.32 7.11
CA GLU A 267 -10.59 -20.16 7.05
C GLU A 267 -11.06 -20.53 8.48
N ARG A 268 -12.35 -20.42 8.76
CA ARG A 268 -12.90 -20.61 10.12
C ARG A 268 -12.56 -21.98 10.75
N ALA A 269 -12.60 -23.05 9.96
CA ALA A 269 -12.38 -24.42 10.44
C ALA A 269 -10.92 -24.68 10.83
N THR A 270 -9.98 -23.98 10.18
CA THR A 270 -8.54 -24.20 10.30
C THR A 270 -7.79 -22.89 10.58
N PHE A 271 -8.48 -21.94 11.25
CA PHE A 271 -7.99 -20.59 11.51
C PHE A 271 -6.59 -20.64 12.13
N PHE A 272 -5.64 -19.98 11.45
CA PHE A 272 -4.22 -19.89 11.83
C PHE A 272 -3.48 -21.22 12.05
N ARG A 273 -4.01 -22.37 11.59
CA ARG A 273 -3.31 -23.65 11.70
C ARG A 273 -2.28 -23.86 10.61
N HIS A 274 -2.47 -23.21 9.47
CA HIS A 274 -1.57 -23.30 8.32
C HIS A 274 -1.16 -21.91 7.84
N ALA A 275 -0.01 -21.86 7.21
CA ALA A 275 0.48 -20.69 6.50
C ALA A 275 0.89 -21.09 5.08
N LEU A 276 0.71 -20.18 4.14
CA LEU A 276 1.22 -20.29 2.78
C LEU A 276 2.53 -19.51 2.71
N LEU A 277 3.65 -20.18 2.43
CA LEU A 277 4.92 -19.56 2.09
C LEU A 277 4.98 -19.41 0.56
N ILE A 278 5.28 -18.19 0.12
CA ILE A 278 5.45 -17.88 -1.29
C ILE A 278 6.86 -17.33 -1.47
N THR A 279 7.61 -17.95 -2.37
CA THR A 279 8.96 -17.50 -2.74
C THR A 279 9.06 -17.29 -4.24
N TYR A 280 9.93 -16.40 -4.65
CA TYR A 280 10.21 -16.13 -6.06
C TYR A 280 11.69 -16.29 -6.33
N ARG A 281 12.00 -16.84 -7.50
CA ARG A 281 13.36 -17.01 -8.02
C ARG A 281 13.41 -16.43 -9.42
N GLU A 282 14.59 -16.01 -9.84
CA GLU A 282 14.79 -15.58 -11.23
C GLU A 282 14.60 -16.76 -12.18
N ASP A 283 13.95 -16.50 -13.31
CA ASP A 283 13.83 -17.44 -14.43
C ASP A 283 15.18 -17.47 -15.16
N ALA A 284 15.81 -18.65 -15.23
CA ALA A 284 17.17 -18.85 -15.77
C ALA A 284 17.21 -18.80 -17.30
#